data_332c9c3e893a9bfdd97cfd6eefeaaae9
#
_entry.id   332c9c3e893a9bfdd97cfd6eefeaaae9
#
_cell.length_a   1.000
_cell.length_b   1.000
_cell.length_c   1.000
_cell.angle_alpha   90.00
_cell.angle_beta   90.00
_cell.angle_gamma   90.00
#
_symmetry.space_group_name_H-M   'P 1'
#
loop_
_entity.id
_entity.type
_entity.pdbx_description
1 polymer ?
#
loop_
_entity_poly.entity_id
_entity_poly.type
_entity_poly.pdbx_seq_one_letter_code
_entity_poly.pdbx_strand_id
1 'polypeptide(L)'
;MHQPNPIDIAAKASGEPAFREVGVGPWGQTHPGEPRPDDPQSPNYDRRFDTVLLDEGDRRNVLDRYRYWTVSAIKDDLDDHGRHDFEVAVENWTHDFNIGSMVRTANAFQAKRVHIVGPHKWNRKGALMTELYQHVENHPSIAELVECWKLRIAGEIAAVQSQAAAIAFRMRENAKKANCACMSEAASLAEIRVAGCAPSGISMDVSATSGIEHGNESTCMAQLAAINQRIAELKAARVIALDIIPGAVPMETYHFPKRCLMLFGAEGPGLSEKALELADDVVYISQFGSVRSINAGAAAAVSMH
;
A
#
# COMPACT_ATOMS: atom_id res chain seq x y z
N MET A 1 -15.17 -51.85 -9.41
CA MET A 1 -15.82 -50.75 -8.66
C MET A 1 -15.01 -50.50 -7.39
N HIS A 2 -14.62 -49.28 -7.14
CA HIS A 2 -13.89 -48.92 -5.93
C HIS A 2 -14.87 -49.01 -4.75
N GLN A 3 -14.53 -49.76 -3.68
CA GLN A 3 -15.38 -49.80 -2.49
C GLN A 3 -15.38 -48.39 -1.85
N PRO A 4 -16.57 -47.87 -1.48
CA PRO A 4 -16.63 -46.57 -0.82
C PRO A 4 -15.84 -46.61 0.50
N ASN A 5 -15.12 -45.50 0.79
CA ASN A 5 -14.40 -45.34 2.04
C ASN A 5 -15.39 -45.34 3.22
N PRO A 6 -15.22 -46.20 4.24
CA PRO A 6 -16.12 -46.20 5.41
C PRO A 6 -16.23 -44.84 6.12
N ILE A 7 -15.16 -44.05 6.13
CA ILE A 7 -15.15 -42.70 6.70
C ILE A 7 -16.05 -41.77 5.88
N ASP A 8 -16.03 -41.88 4.53
CA ASP A 8 -16.90 -41.08 3.66
C ASP A 8 -18.37 -41.38 3.87
N ILE A 9 -18.70 -42.69 4.06
CA ILE A 9 -20.07 -43.09 4.38
C ILE A 9 -20.51 -42.56 5.72
N ALA A 10 -19.69 -42.68 6.78
CA ALA A 10 -20.00 -42.18 8.10
C ALA A 10 -20.14 -40.64 8.13
N ALA A 11 -19.25 -39.91 7.44
CA ALA A 11 -19.31 -38.46 7.32
C ALA A 11 -20.59 -37.99 6.61
N LYS A 12 -21.01 -38.65 5.55
CA LYS A 12 -22.29 -38.33 4.88
C LYS A 12 -23.50 -38.67 5.75
N ALA A 13 -23.43 -39.71 6.54
CA ALA A 13 -24.52 -40.13 7.45
C ALA A 13 -24.64 -39.20 8.68
N SER A 14 -23.58 -38.49 9.07
CA SER A 14 -23.61 -37.53 10.20
C SER A 14 -24.50 -36.32 9.96
N GLY A 15 -24.81 -36.00 8.70
CA GLY A 15 -25.54 -34.79 8.34
C GLY A 15 -24.72 -33.49 8.45
N GLU A 16 -23.44 -33.57 8.83
CA GLU A 16 -22.51 -32.47 8.76
C GLU A 16 -21.87 -32.41 7.36
N PRO A 17 -21.40 -31.23 6.91
CA PRO A 17 -21.36 -29.94 7.60
C PRO A 17 -22.55 -29.01 7.24
N ALA A 18 -22.91 -28.14 8.19
CA ALA A 18 -23.73 -26.97 7.92
C ALA A 18 -22.84 -25.73 7.86
N PHE A 19 -22.66 -25.16 6.66
CA PHE A 19 -21.87 -23.97 6.48
C PHE A 19 -22.74 -22.71 6.57
N ARG A 20 -22.17 -21.64 7.14
CA ARG A 20 -22.80 -20.32 7.08
C ARG A 20 -22.84 -19.85 5.62
N GLU A 21 -23.94 -19.20 5.25
CA GLU A 21 -24.03 -18.58 3.93
C GLU A 21 -23.00 -17.45 3.80
N VAL A 22 -22.25 -17.46 2.71
CA VAL A 22 -21.23 -16.46 2.43
C VAL A 22 -21.85 -15.27 1.70
N GLY A 23 -21.53 -14.05 2.16
CA GLY A 23 -22.00 -12.82 1.55
C GLY A 23 -23.35 -12.35 2.11
N VAL A 24 -24.01 -11.51 1.35
CA VAL A 24 -25.29 -10.87 1.72
C VAL A 24 -26.30 -11.01 0.58
N GLY A 25 -27.58 -11.05 0.91
CA GLY A 25 -28.68 -11.08 -0.05
C GLY A 25 -28.91 -9.74 -0.75
N PRO A 26 -29.94 -9.62 -1.61
CA PRO A 26 -30.34 -8.37 -2.23
C PRO A 26 -30.58 -7.24 -1.22
N TRP A 27 -30.37 -5.98 -1.65
CA TRP A 27 -30.52 -4.80 -0.79
C TRP A 27 -31.87 -4.75 -0.07
N GLY A 28 -32.97 -4.99 -0.79
CA GLY A 28 -34.30 -4.95 -0.21
C GLY A 28 -34.57 -5.99 0.88
N GLN A 29 -33.78 -7.08 0.94
CA GLN A 29 -33.84 -8.09 2.01
C GLN A 29 -32.99 -7.70 3.20
N THR A 30 -31.83 -7.09 2.98
CA THR A 30 -30.88 -6.72 4.03
C THR A 30 -31.15 -5.35 4.65
N HIS A 31 -31.82 -4.45 3.90
CA HIS A 31 -32.14 -3.07 4.27
C HIS A 31 -33.62 -2.76 3.95
N PRO A 32 -34.58 -3.43 4.60
CA PRO A 32 -35.98 -3.29 4.29
C PRO A 32 -36.47 -1.86 4.57
N GLY A 33 -37.05 -1.22 3.55
CA GLY A 33 -37.57 0.15 3.63
C GLY A 33 -36.53 1.27 3.51
N GLU A 34 -35.25 0.95 3.37
CA GLU A 34 -34.22 1.95 3.11
C GLU A 34 -34.14 2.32 1.63
N PRO A 35 -33.99 3.62 1.29
CA PRO A 35 -33.79 4.06 -0.08
C PRO A 35 -32.54 3.44 -0.71
N ARG A 36 -32.63 3.12 -2.00
CA ARG A 36 -31.49 2.53 -2.73
C ARG A 36 -30.34 3.54 -2.91
N PRO A 37 -29.08 3.11 -2.69
CA PRO A 37 -27.94 4.00 -2.83
C PRO A 37 -27.51 4.22 -4.29
N ASP A 38 -28.00 3.48 -5.27
CA ASP A 38 -27.70 3.64 -6.69
C ASP A 38 -28.70 4.56 -7.44
N ASP A 39 -29.77 5.00 -6.80
CA ASP A 39 -30.71 5.95 -7.37
C ASP A 39 -30.17 7.39 -7.16
N PRO A 40 -29.88 8.15 -8.24
CA PRO A 40 -29.42 9.53 -8.15
C PRO A 40 -30.36 10.49 -7.43
N GLN A 41 -31.65 10.15 -7.31
CA GLN A 41 -32.65 10.94 -6.58
C GLN A 41 -32.80 10.51 -5.12
N SER A 42 -32.14 9.43 -4.72
CA SER A 42 -32.17 8.91 -3.36
C SER A 42 -31.36 9.83 -2.41
N PRO A 43 -31.84 10.07 -1.18
CA PRO A 43 -31.04 10.75 -0.16
C PRO A 43 -29.77 9.96 0.24
N ASN A 44 -29.73 8.65 -0.06
CA ASN A 44 -28.61 7.77 0.21
C ASN A 44 -27.74 7.54 -1.04
N TYR A 45 -27.87 8.36 -2.08
CA TYR A 45 -27.11 8.17 -3.32
C TYR A 45 -25.62 8.13 -3.07
N ASP A 46 -25.00 7.05 -3.53
CA ASP A 46 -23.56 6.86 -3.50
C ASP A 46 -23.11 6.09 -4.75
N ARG A 47 -22.34 6.76 -5.61
CA ARG A 47 -21.83 6.23 -6.89
C ARG A 47 -20.93 4.98 -6.76
N ARG A 48 -20.53 4.63 -5.53
CA ARG A 48 -19.69 3.45 -5.27
C ARG A 48 -20.47 2.15 -5.37
N PHE A 49 -21.79 2.19 -5.24
CA PHE A 49 -22.64 1.01 -5.25
C PHE A 49 -22.91 0.50 -6.67
N ASP A 50 -23.02 -0.82 -6.80
CA ASP A 50 -23.27 -1.54 -8.04
C ASP A 50 -24.72 -2.04 -8.06
N THR A 51 -25.48 -1.62 -9.07
CA THR A 51 -26.91 -1.95 -9.23
C THR A 51 -27.16 -3.46 -9.27
N VAL A 52 -26.29 -4.22 -9.97
CA VAL A 52 -26.46 -5.67 -10.10
C VAL A 52 -26.27 -6.36 -8.73
N LEU A 53 -25.27 -5.93 -7.98
CA LEU A 53 -25.05 -6.47 -6.63
C LEU A 53 -26.16 -6.10 -5.66
N LEU A 54 -26.76 -4.92 -5.80
CA LEU A 54 -27.93 -4.51 -5.01
C LEU A 54 -29.16 -5.37 -5.33
N ASP A 55 -29.32 -5.79 -6.59
CA ASP A 55 -30.46 -6.60 -7.04
C ASP A 55 -30.29 -8.10 -6.72
N GLU A 56 -29.09 -8.65 -6.90
CA GLU A 56 -28.82 -10.09 -6.80
C GLU A 56 -28.20 -10.51 -5.49
N GLY A 57 -27.68 -9.56 -4.71
CA GLY A 57 -26.86 -9.80 -3.53
C GLY A 57 -25.37 -9.88 -3.83
N ASP A 58 -24.55 -9.81 -2.80
CA ASP A 58 -23.08 -9.80 -2.92
C ASP A 58 -22.46 -11.02 -2.24
N ARG A 59 -22.03 -11.99 -3.05
CA ARG A 59 -21.38 -13.24 -2.61
C ARG A 59 -19.84 -13.16 -2.67
N ARG A 60 -19.27 -11.99 -2.99
CA ARG A 60 -17.83 -11.83 -3.12
C ARG A 60 -17.13 -11.95 -1.76
N ASN A 61 -15.84 -12.33 -1.79
CA ASN A 61 -14.99 -12.36 -0.61
C ASN A 61 -14.43 -10.96 -0.30
N VAL A 62 -15.29 -10.07 0.16
CA VAL A 62 -14.95 -8.69 0.55
C VAL A 62 -15.36 -8.41 1.98
N LEU A 63 -14.74 -7.40 2.61
CA LEU A 63 -15.14 -6.91 3.92
C LEU A 63 -16.57 -6.34 3.84
N ASP A 64 -17.29 -6.35 4.98
CA ASP A 64 -18.67 -5.92 5.02
C ASP A 64 -18.86 -4.45 4.60
N ARG A 65 -17.89 -3.58 4.87
CA ARG A 65 -17.89 -2.18 4.40
C ARG A 65 -17.88 -2.03 2.88
N TYR A 66 -17.44 -3.06 2.14
CA TYR A 66 -17.36 -3.07 0.68
C TYR A 66 -18.52 -3.82 0.02
N ARG A 67 -19.51 -4.28 0.82
CA ARG A 67 -20.69 -4.93 0.27
C ARG A 67 -21.40 -4.04 -0.73
N TYR A 68 -21.75 -4.61 -1.83
CA TYR A 68 -22.41 -3.98 -2.98
C TYR A 68 -21.59 -2.88 -3.69
N TRP A 69 -20.36 -2.59 -3.30
CA TRP A 69 -19.53 -1.62 -4.02
C TRP A 69 -19.02 -2.15 -5.35
N THR A 70 -18.84 -1.27 -6.33
CA THR A 70 -18.15 -1.58 -7.59
C THR A 70 -16.70 -1.98 -7.34
N VAL A 71 -16.13 -2.77 -8.26
CA VAL A 71 -14.71 -3.17 -8.19
C VAL A 71 -13.78 -1.94 -8.17
N SER A 72 -14.08 -0.94 -9.02
CA SER A 72 -13.29 0.30 -9.07
C SER A 72 -13.33 1.04 -7.74
N ALA A 73 -14.51 1.21 -7.15
CA ALA A 73 -14.66 1.92 -5.87
C ALA A 73 -13.87 1.25 -4.74
N ILE A 74 -13.85 -0.09 -4.67
CA ILE A 74 -13.04 -0.82 -3.68
C ILE A 74 -11.55 -0.58 -3.93
N LYS A 75 -11.11 -0.63 -5.19
CA LYS A 75 -9.70 -0.44 -5.54
C LYS A 75 -9.23 0.98 -5.24
N ASP A 76 -10.04 1.97 -5.59
CA ASP A 76 -9.77 3.38 -5.31
C ASP A 76 -9.69 3.64 -3.80
N ASP A 77 -10.63 3.09 -3.02
CA ASP A 77 -10.64 3.21 -1.55
C ASP A 77 -9.38 2.60 -0.92
N LEU A 78 -8.93 1.42 -1.40
CA LEU A 78 -7.68 0.80 -0.93
C LEU A 78 -6.45 1.63 -1.30
N ASP A 79 -6.45 2.30 -2.45
CA ASP A 79 -5.36 3.16 -2.89
C ASP A 79 -5.35 4.50 -2.12
N ASP A 80 -6.52 5.08 -1.85
CA ASP A 80 -6.69 6.33 -1.08
C ASP A 80 -6.32 6.17 0.40
N HIS A 81 -6.64 5.03 1.02
CA HIS A 81 -6.21 4.72 2.39
C HIS A 81 -4.71 4.44 2.50
N GLY A 82 -4.05 4.20 1.36
CA GLY A 82 -2.62 3.92 1.25
C GLY A 82 -2.30 2.44 1.46
N ARG A 83 -1.59 1.88 0.47
CA ARG A 83 -1.04 0.54 0.56
C ARG A 83 0.31 0.57 1.28
N HIS A 84 0.66 -0.54 1.90
CA HIS A 84 2.01 -0.70 2.45
C HIS A 84 3.06 -0.65 1.33
N ASP A 85 4.23 -0.14 1.63
CA ASP A 85 5.28 0.14 0.64
C ASP A 85 6.05 -1.11 0.17
N PHE A 86 5.67 -2.32 0.57
CA PHE A 86 6.27 -3.53 0.05
C PHE A 86 5.56 -4.03 -1.22
N GLU A 87 6.32 -4.66 -2.08
CA GLU A 87 5.85 -5.31 -3.30
C GLU A 87 6.29 -6.79 -3.29
N VAL A 88 5.54 -7.64 -3.99
CA VAL A 88 5.74 -9.09 -4.01
C VAL A 88 5.93 -9.53 -5.45
N ALA A 89 6.93 -10.37 -5.71
CA ALA A 89 7.14 -10.98 -7.01
C ALA A 89 7.18 -12.50 -6.89
N VAL A 90 6.58 -13.19 -7.84
CA VAL A 90 6.59 -14.64 -7.93
C VAL A 90 7.01 -15.09 -9.33
N GLU A 91 7.96 -16.01 -9.38
CA GLU A 91 8.38 -16.63 -10.62
C GLU A 91 7.39 -17.72 -11.07
N ASN A 92 6.93 -17.62 -12.32
CA ASN A 92 5.92 -18.51 -12.92
C ASN A 92 6.49 -19.25 -14.14
N TRP A 93 7.50 -20.09 -13.91
CA TRP A 93 8.13 -20.89 -14.94
C TRP A 93 7.49 -22.27 -15.13
N THR A 94 6.74 -22.74 -14.14
CA THR A 94 6.21 -24.13 -14.05
C THR A 94 4.70 -24.23 -13.82
N HIS A 95 3.92 -23.17 -14.11
CA HIS A 95 2.47 -23.12 -13.79
C HIS A 95 2.16 -23.31 -12.30
N ASP A 96 2.66 -22.41 -11.47
CA ASP A 96 2.47 -22.46 -10.03
C ASP A 96 1.00 -22.20 -9.64
N PHE A 97 0.41 -23.15 -8.92
CA PHE A 97 -0.95 -23.05 -8.39
C PHE A 97 -1.05 -22.09 -7.19
N ASN A 98 0.07 -21.78 -6.54
CA ASN A 98 0.09 -20.93 -5.35
C ASN A 98 -0.02 -19.44 -5.67
N ILE A 99 0.21 -19.02 -6.93
CA ILE A 99 0.18 -17.61 -7.34
C ILE A 99 -1.16 -16.95 -6.94
N GLY A 100 -2.27 -17.62 -7.18
CA GLY A 100 -3.58 -17.11 -6.79
C GLY A 100 -3.71 -16.84 -5.28
N SER A 101 -3.22 -17.75 -4.44
CA SER A 101 -3.22 -17.54 -2.98
C SER A 101 -2.25 -16.46 -2.55
N MET A 102 -1.10 -16.31 -3.22
CA MET A 102 -0.18 -15.20 -2.97
C MET A 102 -0.79 -13.85 -3.31
N VAL A 103 -1.48 -13.72 -4.44
CA VAL A 103 -2.23 -12.50 -4.82
C VAL A 103 -3.30 -12.16 -3.78
N ARG A 104 -4.04 -13.18 -3.31
CA ARG A 104 -5.05 -13.00 -2.25
C ARG A 104 -4.42 -12.54 -0.95
N THR A 105 -3.31 -13.14 -0.54
CA THR A 105 -2.57 -12.76 0.66
C THR A 105 -2.01 -11.35 0.55
N ALA A 106 -1.41 -11.00 -0.59
CA ALA A 106 -0.90 -9.65 -0.86
C ALA A 106 -2.01 -8.59 -0.79
N ASN A 107 -3.22 -8.90 -1.28
CA ASN A 107 -4.36 -8.02 -1.10
C ASN A 107 -4.77 -7.88 0.37
N ALA A 108 -4.81 -8.98 1.12
CA ALA A 108 -5.17 -8.99 2.54
C ALA A 108 -4.21 -8.16 3.40
N PHE A 109 -2.92 -8.15 3.08
CA PHE A 109 -1.88 -7.35 3.74
C PHE A 109 -1.56 -6.04 3.02
N GLN A 110 -2.42 -5.61 2.09
CA GLN A 110 -2.32 -4.35 1.36
C GLN A 110 -0.95 -4.08 0.73
N ALA A 111 -0.32 -5.13 0.16
CA ALA A 111 0.89 -4.97 -0.64
C ALA A 111 0.66 -3.94 -1.76
N LYS A 112 1.67 -3.13 -2.06
CA LYS A 112 1.58 -2.09 -3.09
C LYS A 112 1.29 -2.68 -4.46
N ARG A 113 2.00 -3.77 -4.83
CA ARG A 113 1.83 -4.52 -6.09
C ARG A 113 2.19 -5.98 -5.93
N VAL A 114 1.71 -6.77 -6.86
CA VAL A 114 2.14 -8.16 -7.09
C VAL A 114 2.66 -8.27 -8.51
N HIS A 115 3.85 -8.83 -8.66
CA HIS A 115 4.53 -9.04 -9.94
C HIS A 115 4.57 -10.53 -10.24
N ILE A 116 4.12 -10.90 -11.44
CA ILE A 116 4.20 -12.27 -11.93
C ILE A 116 5.24 -12.31 -13.02
N VAL A 117 6.29 -13.10 -12.81
CA VAL A 117 7.46 -13.15 -13.69
C VAL A 117 7.48 -14.45 -14.46
N GLY A 118 7.47 -14.37 -15.78
CA GLY A 118 7.58 -15.53 -16.65
C GLY A 118 6.46 -15.64 -17.69
N PRO A 119 6.53 -16.64 -18.58
CA PRO A 119 5.69 -16.72 -19.78
C PRO A 119 4.30 -17.29 -19.53
N HIS A 120 4.08 -17.94 -18.39
CA HIS A 120 2.85 -18.70 -18.19
C HIS A 120 1.70 -17.88 -17.62
N LYS A 121 0.49 -18.19 -18.07
CA LYS A 121 -0.74 -17.72 -17.42
C LYS A 121 -0.87 -18.39 -16.05
N TRP A 122 -1.28 -17.66 -15.05
CA TRP A 122 -1.50 -18.19 -13.72
C TRP A 122 -2.98 -18.49 -13.45
N ASN A 123 -3.24 -19.41 -12.51
CA ASN A 123 -4.58 -19.80 -12.13
C ASN A 123 -5.18 -18.81 -11.13
N ARG A 124 -6.20 -18.07 -11.57
CA ARG A 124 -6.89 -17.05 -10.75
C ARG A 124 -7.83 -17.64 -9.69
N LYS A 125 -8.18 -18.93 -9.76
CA LYS A 125 -9.14 -19.55 -8.81
C LYS A 125 -8.70 -19.38 -7.36
N GLY A 126 -7.41 -19.49 -7.06
CA GLY A 126 -6.87 -19.29 -5.73
C GLY A 126 -6.96 -17.84 -5.19
N ALA A 127 -7.06 -16.87 -6.08
CA ALA A 127 -7.19 -15.47 -5.72
C ALA A 127 -8.59 -15.08 -5.25
N LEU A 128 -9.63 -15.88 -5.58
CA LEU A 128 -11.03 -15.60 -5.21
C LEU A 128 -11.45 -14.16 -5.52
N MET A 129 -11.17 -13.70 -6.74
CA MET A 129 -11.44 -12.35 -7.27
C MET A 129 -10.61 -11.22 -6.65
N THR A 130 -9.71 -11.47 -5.69
CA THR A 130 -8.90 -10.41 -5.08
C THR A 130 -7.90 -9.77 -6.04
N GLU A 131 -7.59 -10.43 -7.16
CA GLU A 131 -6.81 -9.86 -8.26
C GLU A 131 -7.48 -8.64 -8.92
N LEU A 132 -8.78 -8.48 -8.76
CA LEU A 132 -9.51 -7.31 -9.26
C LEU A 132 -9.24 -6.07 -8.41
N TYR A 133 -8.95 -6.25 -7.13
CA TYR A 133 -8.69 -5.18 -6.17
C TYR A 133 -7.21 -4.91 -5.96
N GLN A 134 -6.33 -5.82 -6.45
CA GLN A 134 -4.88 -5.71 -6.33
C GLN A 134 -4.26 -5.19 -7.63
N HIS A 135 -3.12 -4.48 -7.51
CA HIS A 135 -2.28 -4.15 -8.66
C HIS A 135 -1.42 -5.36 -9.02
N VAL A 136 -1.76 -6.04 -10.11
CA VAL A 136 -1.02 -7.21 -10.61
C VAL A 136 -0.36 -6.83 -11.93
N GLU A 137 0.96 -6.95 -11.99
CA GLU A 137 1.78 -6.67 -13.18
C GLU A 137 2.46 -7.96 -13.66
N ASN A 138 2.65 -8.12 -14.98
CA ASN A 138 3.34 -9.26 -15.57
C ASN A 138 4.65 -8.81 -16.17
N HIS A 139 5.71 -9.57 -15.94
CA HIS A 139 7.06 -9.30 -16.43
C HIS A 139 7.63 -10.49 -17.17
N PRO A 140 8.33 -10.29 -18.29
CA PRO A 140 8.93 -11.39 -19.04
C PRO A 140 10.14 -12.01 -18.32
N SER A 141 10.81 -11.25 -17.44
CA SER A 141 11.99 -11.72 -16.70
C SER A 141 12.15 -11.00 -15.36
N ILE A 142 12.87 -11.65 -14.45
CA ILE A 142 13.23 -11.05 -13.16
C ILE A 142 14.16 -9.84 -13.32
N ALA A 143 15.04 -9.85 -14.32
CA ALA A 143 15.94 -8.74 -14.59
C ALA A 143 15.17 -7.48 -14.98
N GLU A 144 14.20 -7.61 -15.87
CA GLU A 144 13.33 -6.50 -16.29
C GLU A 144 12.50 -5.97 -15.13
N LEU A 145 11.91 -6.86 -14.31
CA LEU A 145 11.19 -6.45 -13.12
C LEU A 145 12.07 -5.62 -12.18
N VAL A 146 13.25 -6.13 -11.81
CA VAL A 146 14.15 -5.45 -10.86
C VAL A 146 14.62 -4.11 -11.40
N GLU A 147 14.91 -4.01 -12.69
CA GLU A 147 15.27 -2.75 -13.36
C GLU A 147 14.10 -1.75 -13.31
N CYS A 148 12.92 -2.15 -13.73
CA CYS A 148 11.71 -1.33 -13.66
C CYS A 148 11.41 -0.87 -12.23
N TRP A 149 11.57 -1.75 -11.25
CA TRP A 149 11.35 -1.42 -9.84
C TRP A 149 12.36 -0.40 -9.33
N LYS A 150 13.65 -0.56 -9.63
CA LYS A 150 14.72 0.40 -9.28
C LYS A 150 14.49 1.76 -9.94
N LEU A 151 14.07 1.77 -11.20
CA LEU A 151 13.71 3.01 -11.90
C LEU A 151 12.51 3.72 -11.26
N ARG A 152 11.49 2.98 -10.83
CA ARG A 152 10.36 3.56 -10.05
C ARG A 152 10.83 4.20 -8.76
N ILE A 153 11.68 3.53 -7.99
CA ILE A 153 12.26 4.09 -6.76
C ILE A 153 13.02 5.39 -7.05
N ALA A 154 13.85 5.41 -8.08
CA ALA A 154 14.57 6.62 -8.49
C ALA A 154 13.62 7.77 -8.87
N GLY A 155 12.53 7.45 -9.59
CA GLY A 155 11.48 8.42 -9.91
C GLY A 155 10.74 8.94 -8.67
N GLU A 156 10.39 8.06 -7.73
CA GLU A 156 9.79 8.44 -6.45
C GLU A 156 10.72 9.39 -5.66
N ILE A 157 12.02 9.08 -5.59
CA ILE A 157 13.03 9.95 -4.95
C ILE A 157 13.08 11.32 -5.61
N ALA A 158 13.15 11.37 -6.94
CA ALA A 158 13.20 12.63 -7.69
C ALA A 158 11.95 13.49 -7.47
N ALA A 159 10.77 12.88 -7.45
CA ALA A 159 9.50 13.57 -7.18
C ALA A 159 9.48 14.18 -5.77
N VAL A 160 9.89 13.41 -4.76
CA VAL A 160 9.95 13.87 -3.36
C VAL A 160 11.00 14.97 -3.16
N GLN A 161 12.16 14.87 -3.85
CA GLN A 161 13.17 15.93 -3.86
C GLN A 161 12.66 17.22 -4.50
N SER A 162 11.89 17.14 -5.58
CA SER A 162 11.24 18.29 -6.21
C SER A 162 10.26 18.97 -5.26
N GLN A 163 9.49 18.22 -4.49
CA GLN A 163 8.60 18.76 -3.45
C GLN A 163 9.39 19.49 -2.36
N ALA A 164 10.50 18.93 -1.89
CA ALA A 164 11.39 19.60 -0.94
C ALA A 164 11.92 20.94 -1.46
N ALA A 165 12.38 20.95 -2.70
CA ALA A 165 12.87 22.17 -3.35
C ALA A 165 11.79 23.25 -3.45
N ALA A 166 10.55 22.88 -3.78
CA ALA A 166 9.41 23.80 -3.84
C ALA A 166 9.06 24.39 -2.47
N ILE A 167 9.13 23.59 -1.39
CA ILE A 167 8.92 24.08 -0.02
C ILE A 167 10.04 25.04 0.38
N ALA A 168 11.29 24.66 0.16
CA ALA A 168 12.45 25.50 0.47
C ALA A 168 12.43 26.83 -0.29
N PHE A 169 12.00 26.83 -1.55
CA PHE A 169 11.81 28.04 -2.33
C PHE A 169 10.75 28.96 -1.70
N ARG A 170 9.57 28.40 -1.36
CA ARG A 170 8.50 29.19 -0.69
C ARG A 170 8.97 29.78 0.63
N MET A 171 9.72 29.05 1.44
CA MET A 171 10.29 29.58 2.70
C MET A 171 11.21 30.77 2.45
N ARG A 172 12.10 30.66 1.43
CA ARG A 172 13.01 31.76 1.06
C ARG A 172 12.26 33.04 0.59
N GLU A 173 11.21 32.84 -0.21
CA GLU A 173 10.39 33.97 -0.68
C GLU A 173 9.62 34.66 0.46
N ASN A 174 9.07 33.83 1.39
CA ASN A 174 8.41 34.38 2.58
C ASN A 174 9.39 35.14 3.48
N ALA A 175 10.58 34.63 3.72
CA ALA A 175 11.62 35.32 4.49
C ALA A 175 12.06 36.64 3.84
N LYS A 176 12.18 36.69 2.50
CA LYS A 176 12.47 37.96 1.79
C LYS A 176 11.35 38.98 1.96
N LYS A 177 10.08 38.55 1.86
CA LYS A 177 8.92 39.46 2.04
C LYS A 177 8.85 39.99 3.47
N ALA A 178 9.09 39.16 4.48
CA ALA A 178 9.12 39.57 5.88
C ALA A 178 10.23 40.59 6.14
N ASN A 179 11.46 40.37 5.63
CA ASN A 179 12.55 41.34 5.71
C ASN A 179 12.24 42.67 4.99
N CYS A 180 11.60 42.59 3.83
CA CYS A 180 11.19 43.80 3.09
C CYS A 180 10.12 44.58 3.85
N ALA A 181 9.14 43.95 4.47
CA ALA A 181 8.11 44.57 5.28
C ALA A 181 8.72 45.23 6.52
N CYS A 182 9.61 44.56 7.22
CA CYS A 182 10.32 45.11 8.38
C CYS A 182 11.17 46.33 8.02
N MET A 183 11.84 46.34 6.87
CA MET A 183 12.60 47.47 6.37
C MET A 183 11.70 48.67 6.01
N SER A 184 10.51 48.44 5.44
CA SER A 184 9.54 49.47 5.11
C SER A 184 8.91 50.11 6.36
N GLU A 185 8.59 49.31 7.38
CA GLU A 185 8.11 49.81 8.67
C GLU A 185 9.18 50.60 9.42
N ALA A 186 10.44 50.13 9.42
CA ALA A 186 11.56 50.86 10.00
C ALA A 186 11.81 52.19 9.28
N ALA A 187 11.68 52.25 7.95
CA ALA A 187 11.79 53.50 7.17
C ALA A 187 10.66 54.45 7.52
N SER A 188 9.41 53.99 7.60
CA SER A 188 8.25 54.81 8.01
C SER A 188 8.39 55.37 9.41
N LEU A 189 8.90 54.58 10.37
CA LEU A 189 9.16 55.01 11.74
C LEU A 189 10.33 56.05 11.82
N ALA A 190 11.31 55.93 10.94
CA ALA A 190 12.39 56.92 10.81
C ALA A 190 11.91 58.26 10.25
N GLU A 191 11.03 58.24 9.26
CA GLU A 191 10.41 59.46 8.71
C GLU A 191 9.51 60.19 9.73
N ILE A 192 8.75 59.47 10.56
CA ILE A 192 7.94 60.03 11.65
C ILE A 192 8.81 60.67 12.73
N ARG A 193 10.00 60.15 13.03
CA ARG A 193 10.95 60.75 13.97
C ARG A 193 11.56 62.09 13.47
N VAL A 194 11.72 62.20 12.16
CA VAL A 194 12.24 63.45 11.55
C VAL A 194 11.17 64.57 11.53
N ALA A 195 9.86 64.20 11.54
CA ALA A 195 8.77 65.20 11.51
C ALA A 195 8.35 65.80 12.87
N GLY A 196 9.06 65.52 13.95
CA GLY A 196 8.99 66.29 15.19
C GLY A 196 7.69 66.27 16.01
N CYS A 197 6.89 65.18 15.90
CA CYS A 197 5.73 64.96 16.76
C CYS A 197 5.91 63.66 17.59
N ALA A 198 6.22 63.84 18.88
CA ALA A 198 6.17 62.80 19.85
C ALA A 198 4.75 62.73 20.48
N PRO A 199 3.95 61.68 20.26
CA PRO A 199 2.82 61.37 21.13
C PRO A 199 3.29 60.45 22.25
N SER A 200 3.12 60.91 23.48
CA SER A 200 3.25 60.14 24.69
C SER A 200 2.17 59.06 24.74
N GLY A 201 2.58 57.81 24.87
CA GLY A 201 1.76 56.74 25.39
C GLY A 201 0.89 55.94 24.40
N ILE A 202 1.51 55.17 23.51
CA ILE A 202 0.88 53.94 22.96
C ILE A 202 1.92 52.85 23.06
N SER A 203 1.68 51.91 23.98
CA SER A 203 2.34 50.63 24.03
C SER A 203 1.82 49.79 22.85
N MET A 204 2.58 49.74 21.76
CA MET A 204 2.29 48.76 20.70
C MET A 204 2.76 47.40 21.12
N ASP A 205 1.78 46.54 21.32
CA ASP A 205 2.00 45.11 21.55
C ASP A 205 2.49 44.44 20.24
N VAL A 206 3.80 44.26 20.12
CA VAL A 206 4.48 43.67 18.96
C VAL A 206 4.27 42.15 18.89
N SER A 207 3.47 41.59 19.81
CA SER A 207 3.29 40.12 19.93
C SER A 207 2.33 39.49 18.92
N ALA A 208 1.49 40.29 18.24
CA ALA A 208 0.43 39.72 17.39
C ALA A 208 0.87 39.32 15.97
N THR A 209 1.95 39.87 15.44
CA THR A 209 2.45 39.56 14.07
C THR A 209 3.45 38.41 14.05
N SER A 210 4.14 38.15 15.14
CA SER A 210 5.12 37.05 15.23
C SER A 210 4.50 35.65 15.28
N GLY A 211 3.26 35.50 15.76
CA GLY A 211 2.59 34.22 15.96
C GLY A 211 2.17 33.51 14.66
N ILE A 212 1.78 34.25 13.63
CA ILE A 212 1.31 33.68 12.35
C ILE A 212 2.50 33.24 11.49
N GLU A 213 3.60 33.99 11.50
CA GLU A 213 4.81 33.68 10.74
C GLU A 213 5.56 32.46 11.33
N HIS A 214 5.66 32.37 12.65
CA HIS A 214 6.28 31.21 13.33
C HIS A 214 5.47 29.90 13.14
N GLY A 215 4.14 29.96 13.09
CA GLY A 215 3.29 28.80 12.80
C GLY A 215 3.52 28.24 11.39
N ASN A 216 3.69 29.12 10.40
CA ASN A 216 3.89 28.71 9.01
C ASN A 216 5.31 28.13 8.77
N GLU A 217 6.34 28.70 9.39
CA GLU A 217 7.71 28.23 9.31
C GLU A 217 7.89 26.86 10.00
N SER A 218 7.33 26.68 11.19
CA SER A 218 7.31 25.40 11.91
C SER A 218 6.64 24.30 11.08
N THR A 219 5.55 24.60 10.42
CA THR A 219 4.85 23.66 9.53
C THR A 219 5.71 23.26 8.33
N CYS A 220 6.38 24.22 7.69
CA CYS A 220 7.29 23.94 6.57
C CYS A 220 8.50 23.11 7.00
N MET A 221 9.07 23.36 8.16
CA MET A 221 10.18 22.58 8.71
C MET A 221 9.75 21.13 9.01
N ALA A 222 8.55 20.92 9.58
CA ALA A 222 8.00 19.60 9.80
C ALA A 222 7.76 18.85 8.49
N GLN A 223 7.26 19.51 7.44
CA GLN A 223 7.10 18.95 6.10
C GLN A 223 8.45 18.54 5.50
N LEU A 224 9.49 19.39 5.61
CA LEU A 224 10.83 19.05 5.12
C LEU A 224 11.43 17.87 5.87
N ALA A 225 11.23 17.77 7.18
CA ALA A 225 11.68 16.63 7.97
C ALA A 225 11.02 15.32 7.52
N ALA A 226 9.70 15.32 7.31
CA ALA A 226 8.95 14.17 6.79
C ALA A 226 9.43 13.77 5.38
N ILE A 227 9.70 14.74 4.50
CA ILE A 227 10.24 14.50 3.16
C ILE A 227 11.64 13.87 3.24
N ASN A 228 12.52 14.38 4.09
CA ASN A 228 13.87 13.82 4.26
C ASN A 228 13.81 12.38 4.79
N GLN A 229 12.91 12.11 5.73
CA GLN A 229 12.67 10.74 6.21
C GLN A 229 12.19 9.85 5.06
N ARG A 230 11.24 10.31 4.24
CA ARG A 230 10.76 9.55 3.08
C ARG A 230 11.87 9.25 2.07
N ILE A 231 12.73 10.21 1.78
CA ILE A 231 13.91 10.00 0.91
C ILE A 231 14.84 8.94 1.51
N ALA A 232 15.08 8.96 2.82
CA ALA A 232 15.91 7.96 3.48
C ALA A 232 15.30 6.57 3.39
N GLU A 233 13.99 6.42 3.60
CA GLU A 233 13.26 5.16 3.44
C GLU A 233 13.35 4.61 2.01
N LEU A 234 13.18 5.46 1.00
CA LEU A 234 13.30 5.08 -0.42
C LEU A 234 14.73 4.67 -0.78
N LYS A 235 15.76 5.35 -0.25
CA LYS A 235 17.17 4.97 -0.47
C LYS A 235 17.56 3.67 0.23
N ALA A 236 16.85 3.30 1.30
CA ALA A 236 17.02 2.04 2.01
C ALA A 236 16.26 0.88 1.35
N ALA A 237 15.60 1.11 0.21
CA ALA A 237 14.84 0.08 -0.50
C ALA A 237 15.72 -1.11 -0.88
N ARG A 238 15.18 -2.34 -0.74
CA ARG A 238 15.89 -3.61 -0.99
C ARG A 238 15.06 -4.56 -1.82
N VAL A 239 15.74 -5.32 -2.66
CA VAL A 239 15.24 -6.55 -3.28
C VAL A 239 15.62 -7.72 -2.39
N ILE A 240 14.64 -8.43 -1.87
CA ILE A 240 14.82 -9.47 -0.85
C ILE A 240 14.36 -10.81 -1.42
N ALA A 241 15.26 -11.74 -1.57
CA ALA A 241 14.95 -13.10 -1.99
C ALA A 241 14.55 -13.96 -0.78
N LEU A 242 13.42 -14.69 -0.89
CA LEU A 242 12.95 -15.63 0.13
C LEU A 242 13.35 -17.04 -0.27
N ASP A 243 14.48 -17.54 0.24
CA ASP A 243 14.98 -18.88 -0.06
C ASP A 243 15.89 -19.42 1.06
N ILE A 244 16.03 -20.76 1.14
CA ILE A 244 16.87 -21.44 2.11
C ILE A 244 18.19 -21.87 1.43
N ILE A 245 19.14 -20.95 1.38
CA ILE A 245 20.47 -21.19 0.80
C ILE A 245 21.58 -20.87 1.83
N PRO A 246 22.80 -21.37 1.64
CA PRO A 246 23.94 -21.00 2.47
C PRO A 246 24.16 -19.48 2.48
N GLY A 247 24.31 -18.89 3.66
CA GLY A 247 24.51 -17.46 3.83
C GLY A 247 23.24 -16.62 3.94
N ALA A 248 22.05 -17.21 3.77
CA ALA A 248 20.77 -16.52 4.00
C ALA A 248 20.60 -16.17 5.51
N VAL A 249 19.90 -15.07 5.76
CA VAL A 249 19.63 -14.57 7.12
C VAL A 249 18.27 -15.10 7.61
N PRO A 250 18.14 -15.58 8.87
CA PRO A 250 16.84 -15.97 9.40
C PRO A 250 15.91 -14.77 9.52
N MET A 251 14.65 -14.97 9.08
CA MET A 251 13.64 -13.90 9.03
C MET A 251 13.36 -13.29 10.40
N GLU A 252 13.47 -14.07 11.47
CA GLU A 252 13.23 -13.67 12.86
C GLU A 252 14.22 -12.58 13.33
N THR A 253 15.38 -12.47 12.70
CA THR A 253 16.41 -11.47 13.03
C THR A 253 16.60 -10.42 11.94
N TYR A 254 15.90 -10.55 10.81
CA TYR A 254 16.01 -9.62 9.70
C TYR A 254 15.05 -8.44 9.87
N HIS A 255 15.56 -7.21 9.67
CA HIS A 255 14.78 -5.99 9.74
C HIS A 255 14.39 -5.56 8.32
N PHE A 256 13.16 -5.88 7.93
CA PHE A 256 12.63 -5.49 6.63
C PHE A 256 12.56 -3.97 6.49
N PRO A 257 13.14 -3.38 5.43
CA PRO A 257 12.92 -1.99 5.12
C PRO A 257 11.47 -1.76 4.69
N LYS A 258 10.91 -0.59 4.98
CA LYS A 258 9.52 -0.25 4.59
C LYS A 258 9.30 -0.42 3.10
N ARG A 259 10.29 -0.04 2.26
CA ARG A 259 10.25 -0.17 0.82
C ARG A 259 11.06 -1.38 0.39
N CYS A 260 10.39 -2.47 0.02
CA CYS A 260 11.07 -3.67 -0.45
C CYS A 260 10.29 -4.38 -1.55
N LEU A 261 11.02 -5.16 -2.34
CA LEU A 261 10.49 -6.11 -3.30
C LEU A 261 10.87 -7.52 -2.83
N MET A 262 9.89 -8.29 -2.38
CA MET A 262 10.07 -9.68 -1.93
C MET A 262 9.94 -10.63 -3.11
N LEU A 263 10.96 -11.45 -3.37
CA LEU A 263 11.00 -12.41 -4.46
C LEU A 263 10.69 -13.82 -3.94
N PHE A 264 9.73 -14.48 -4.55
CA PHE A 264 9.35 -15.86 -4.28
C PHE A 264 9.58 -16.72 -5.53
N GLY A 265 10.16 -17.90 -5.33
CA GLY A 265 10.41 -18.87 -6.38
C GLY A 265 9.17 -19.64 -6.78
N ALA A 266 9.29 -20.36 -7.92
CA ALA A 266 8.30 -21.34 -8.35
C ALA A 266 8.28 -22.55 -7.42
N GLU A 267 7.12 -23.20 -7.28
CA GLU A 267 6.99 -24.43 -6.50
C GLU A 267 7.87 -25.54 -7.09
N GLY A 268 8.69 -26.14 -6.26
CA GLY A 268 9.65 -27.19 -6.61
C GLY A 268 11.05 -26.64 -6.86
N PRO A 269 11.32 -25.90 -7.96
CA PRO A 269 12.68 -25.41 -8.24
C PRO A 269 13.15 -24.28 -7.31
N GLY A 270 12.25 -23.54 -6.65
CA GLY A 270 12.61 -22.36 -5.87
C GLY A 270 12.89 -21.15 -6.76
N LEU A 271 13.70 -20.21 -6.25
CA LEU A 271 14.13 -19.03 -7.00
C LEU A 271 15.17 -19.37 -8.06
N SER A 272 15.10 -18.68 -9.19
CA SER A 272 16.14 -18.77 -10.23
C SER A 272 17.46 -18.20 -9.73
N GLU A 273 18.59 -18.68 -10.29
CA GLU A 273 19.92 -18.12 -10.02
C GLU A 273 19.94 -16.62 -10.27
N LYS A 274 19.26 -16.18 -11.35
CA LYS A 274 19.17 -14.76 -11.68
C LYS A 274 18.43 -13.94 -10.64
N ALA A 275 17.40 -14.48 -10.00
CA ALA A 275 16.70 -13.80 -8.90
C ALA A 275 17.61 -13.64 -7.68
N LEU A 276 18.39 -14.68 -7.36
CA LEU A 276 19.36 -14.65 -6.26
C LEU A 276 20.51 -13.66 -6.53
N GLU A 277 21.02 -13.59 -7.77
CA GLU A 277 22.06 -12.62 -8.15
C GLU A 277 21.59 -11.15 -8.06
N LEU A 278 20.32 -10.89 -8.33
CA LEU A 278 19.75 -9.54 -8.34
C LEU A 278 19.22 -9.08 -6.99
N ALA A 279 19.09 -10.01 -6.04
CA ALA A 279 18.66 -9.70 -4.67
C ALA A 279 19.78 -8.98 -3.90
N ASP A 280 19.38 -8.00 -3.10
CA ASP A 280 20.29 -7.31 -2.18
C ASP A 280 20.53 -8.16 -0.93
N ASP A 281 19.52 -8.92 -0.49
CA ASP A 281 19.55 -9.80 0.67
C ASP A 281 18.80 -11.10 0.38
N VAL A 282 19.21 -12.20 1.03
CA VAL A 282 18.49 -13.47 1.02
C VAL A 282 18.04 -13.81 2.45
N VAL A 283 16.75 -14.02 2.61
CA VAL A 283 16.13 -14.27 3.91
C VAL A 283 15.39 -15.61 3.89
N TYR A 284 15.44 -16.38 4.97
CA TYR A 284 14.72 -17.63 5.07
C TYR A 284 13.84 -17.71 6.32
N ILE A 285 12.76 -18.46 6.21
CA ILE A 285 11.89 -18.80 7.34
C ILE A 285 12.48 -20.00 8.06
N SER A 286 12.77 -19.89 9.36
CA SER A 286 13.29 -20.99 10.15
C SER A 286 12.30 -22.15 10.22
N GLN A 287 12.78 -23.37 9.98
CA GLN A 287 11.98 -24.59 9.96
C GLN A 287 12.59 -25.63 10.91
N PHE A 288 11.75 -26.26 11.70
CA PHE A 288 12.17 -27.19 12.76
C PHE A 288 11.67 -28.63 12.50
N GLY A 289 11.02 -28.86 11.36
CA GLY A 289 10.50 -30.17 10.96
C GLY A 289 11.48 -30.94 10.09
N SER A 290 10.98 -31.99 9.44
CA SER A 290 11.77 -32.87 8.57
C SER A 290 11.85 -32.42 7.11
N VAL A 291 11.09 -31.42 6.71
CA VAL A 291 11.03 -30.92 5.33
C VAL A 291 12.00 -29.76 5.11
N ARG A 292 12.54 -29.64 3.88
CA ARG A 292 13.44 -28.55 3.51
C ARG A 292 12.70 -27.24 3.17
N SER A 293 11.45 -27.35 2.76
CA SER A 293 10.68 -26.18 2.34
C SER A 293 9.22 -26.32 2.75
N ILE A 294 8.58 -25.20 3.03
CA ILE A 294 7.13 -25.10 3.18
C ILE A 294 6.50 -24.69 1.84
N ASN A 295 5.18 -24.84 1.73
CA ASN A 295 4.44 -24.39 0.55
C ASN A 295 4.71 -22.91 0.26
N ALA A 296 4.92 -22.56 -1.01
CA ALA A 296 5.29 -21.20 -1.43
C ALA A 296 4.25 -20.13 -1.04
N GLY A 297 2.96 -20.45 -1.11
CA GLY A 297 1.89 -19.57 -0.64
C GLY A 297 1.91 -19.36 0.87
N ALA A 298 2.26 -20.39 1.65
CA ALA A 298 2.43 -20.29 3.10
C ALA A 298 3.67 -19.44 3.44
N ALA A 299 4.80 -19.68 2.75
CA ALA A 299 6.00 -18.85 2.90
C ALA A 299 5.71 -17.37 2.62
N ALA A 300 5.00 -17.08 1.54
CA ALA A 300 4.59 -15.73 1.19
C ALA A 300 3.71 -15.09 2.29
N ALA A 301 2.75 -15.83 2.86
CA ALA A 301 1.89 -15.33 3.91
C ALA A 301 2.66 -14.97 5.19
N VAL A 302 3.60 -15.83 5.59
CA VAL A 302 4.46 -15.58 6.77
C VAL A 302 5.37 -14.37 6.54
N SER A 303 5.92 -14.22 5.32
CA SER A 303 6.86 -13.12 5.02
C SER A 303 6.17 -11.77 4.85
N MET A 304 4.89 -11.74 4.46
CA MET A 304 4.11 -10.50 4.30
C MET A 304 3.51 -10.00 5.62
N HIS A 305 3.39 -10.86 6.63
CA HIS A 305 2.84 -10.52 7.95
C HIS A 305 3.90 -9.90 8.85
#